data_00c0542bf3edfca897a1b787df8bc141
#
_entry.id   00c0542bf3edfca897a1b787df8bc141
#
_cell.length_a   1.000
_cell.length_b   1.000
_cell.length_c   1.000
_cell.angle_alpha   90.00
_cell.angle_beta   90.00
_cell.angle_gamma   90.00
#
_symmetry.space_group_name_H-M   'P 1'
#
loop_
_entity.id
_entity.type
_entity.pdbx_description
1 polymer ?
#
loop_
_entity_poly.entity_id
_entity_poly.type
_entity_poly.pdbx_seq_one_letter_code
_entity_poly.pdbx_strand_id
1 'polypeptide(L)'
;LFSSAVTRPEILNGQRKRIFSSAVTATAYRDFGRPSAWSSMVDSLAVDALAETPFPRLFVLSAGNIVDRDHWGNYPASLSVNQIHDPGQSWNALTVGAFTDKVELNEPEFIPVADQGALSPFTTTSMGWEPVWPFKPDVVFEGGNAAANTEFVDNFASLELLTTSASSHRQFWTTNATSAASALCARMAARLMAQYPEYRPETIRALITHSAQWTPAMLRMYPARNKSGFAQLIRHCGWGSPDVERALWSVKNSLTLVAEDSLYPYRKTRDGIKTRDLNLHALPWPLEQLQELQDTQVELRVTLSYFIEPNPSARGSSSRYHYPSHRLRFAMKRQTESLDEFKTRINAAAESEESEHGTTGNDDNWSLGATQRHKGSLHQDIWRGAAAELASCGYLAVYPAQGWWRTRGALQRFDSEAKYSLVVSIHAPEADVDLYAAVETLVENMVENPVEI
;
A
#
# COMPACT_ATOMS: atom_id res chain seq x y z
N LEU A 1 24.87 5.49 8.52
CA LEU A 1 24.84 6.27 7.26
C LEU A 1 23.41 6.66 6.88
N PHE A 2 22.47 5.73 6.75
CA PHE A 2 21.09 6.01 6.31
C PHE A 2 20.38 6.98 7.27
N SER A 3 20.38 6.72 8.57
CA SER A 3 19.80 7.62 9.57
C SER A 3 20.39 9.03 9.48
N SER A 4 21.73 9.14 9.37
CA SER A 4 22.41 10.44 9.22
C SER A 4 22.02 11.17 7.93
N ALA A 5 21.76 10.44 6.84
CA ALA A 5 21.30 11.04 5.59
C ALA A 5 19.86 11.60 5.71
N VAL A 6 19.03 11.01 6.55
CA VAL A 6 17.67 11.47 6.84
C VAL A 6 17.67 12.67 7.79
N THR A 7 18.39 12.59 8.91
CA THR A 7 18.35 13.62 9.96
C THR A 7 19.12 14.89 9.58
N ARG A 8 20.19 14.79 8.79
CA ARG A 8 21.01 15.96 8.41
C ARG A 8 20.24 17.09 7.69
N PRO A 9 19.40 16.81 6.66
CA PRO A 9 18.55 17.85 6.06
C PRO A 9 17.54 18.46 7.03
N GLU A 10 17.07 17.70 8.02
CA GLU A 10 16.12 18.17 9.04
C GLU A 10 16.81 19.13 10.03
N ILE A 11 18.03 18.82 10.44
CA ILE A 11 18.85 19.74 11.27
C ILE A 11 19.11 21.06 10.53
N LEU A 12 19.39 21.00 9.23
CA LEU A 12 19.66 22.19 8.42
C LEU A 12 18.41 23.06 8.20
N ASN A 13 17.23 22.46 8.11
CA ASN A 13 15.95 23.18 7.96
C ASN A 13 14.80 22.34 8.51
N GLY A 14 14.55 22.46 9.81
CA GLY A 14 13.52 21.71 10.54
C GLY A 14 12.07 22.08 10.18
N GLN A 15 11.85 23.20 9.49
CA GLN A 15 10.51 23.69 9.14
C GLN A 15 10.00 23.16 7.79
N ARG A 16 10.78 22.33 7.09
CA ARG A 16 10.41 21.81 5.77
C ARG A 16 9.85 20.41 5.86
N LYS A 17 8.63 20.20 5.34
CA LYS A 17 8.09 18.85 5.05
C LYS A 17 8.92 18.16 3.96
N ARG A 18 9.13 16.84 4.08
CA ARG A 18 10.01 16.09 3.17
C ARG A 18 9.44 14.74 2.81
N ILE A 19 9.78 14.30 1.60
CA ILE A 19 9.68 12.92 1.15
C ILE A 19 11.11 12.42 0.98
N PHE A 20 11.40 11.28 1.56
CA PHE A 20 12.70 10.62 1.44
C PHE A 20 12.62 9.52 0.38
N SER A 21 13.25 9.75 -0.76
CA SER A 21 13.38 8.75 -1.81
C SER A 21 14.75 8.09 -1.75
N SER A 22 14.78 6.77 -1.69
CA SER A 22 16.03 5.99 -1.65
C SER A 22 16.02 4.90 -2.70
N ALA A 23 16.96 5.00 -3.64
CA ALA A 23 17.26 4.00 -4.65
C ALA A 23 18.43 3.09 -4.27
N VAL A 24 18.87 3.15 -2.99
CA VAL A 24 19.95 2.31 -2.48
C VAL A 24 19.37 1.06 -1.85
N THR A 25 19.83 -0.09 -2.30
CA THR A 25 19.36 -1.40 -1.83
C THR A 25 20.53 -2.36 -1.62
N ALA A 26 20.31 -3.42 -0.83
CA ALA A 26 21.24 -4.52 -0.65
C ALA A 26 20.62 -5.83 -1.16
N THR A 27 21.39 -6.59 -1.91
CA THR A 27 20.95 -7.83 -2.61
C THR A 27 20.83 -9.06 -1.70
N ALA A 28 20.84 -8.90 -0.37
CA ALA A 28 20.71 -10.03 0.55
C ALA A 28 19.27 -10.52 0.62
N TYR A 29 18.99 -11.69 0.06
CA TYR A 29 17.66 -12.34 0.02
C TYR A 29 17.33 -13.20 1.25
N ARG A 30 18.19 -13.26 2.24
CA ARG A 30 18.11 -14.18 3.37
C ARG A 30 16.90 -14.01 4.28
N ASP A 31 16.26 -12.84 4.24
CA ASP A 31 15.21 -12.51 5.21
C ASP A 31 13.80 -12.88 4.73
N PHE A 32 13.60 -13.20 3.45
CA PHE A 32 12.34 -13.67 2.85
C PHE A 32 11.10 -12.86 3.28
N GLY A 33 11.23 -11.52 3.30
CA GLY A 33 10.17 -10.58 3.71
C GLY A 33 10.17 -10.24 5.20
N ARG A 34 10.97 -10.94 6.01
CA ARG A 34 11.14 -10.61 7.42
C ARG A 34 11.89 -9.29 7.57
N PRO A 35 11.48 -8.42 8.51
CA PRO A 35 12.17 -7.16 8.75
C PRO A 35 13.65 -7.36 9.11
N SER A 36 14.52 -6.62 8.43
CA SER A 36 15.94 -6.49 8.72
C SER A 36 16.20 -5.35 9.71
N ALA A 37 17.44 -5.22 10.16
CA ALA A 37 17.85 -4.05 10.96
C ALA A 37 17.70 -2.74 10.17
N TRP A 38 17.92 -2.77 8.84
CA TRP A 38 17.79 -1.59 7.99
C TRP A 38 16.33 -1.23 7.76
N SER A 39 15.48 -2.18 7.37
CA SER A 39 14.05 -1.91 7.19
C SER A 39 13.37 -1.49 8.49
N SER A 40 13.78 -2.07 9.63
CA SER A 40 13.29 -1.66 10.95
C SER A 40 13.72 -0.23 11.31
N MET A 41 14.91 0.20 10.92
CA MET A 41 15.33 1.59 11.08
C MET A 41 14.49 2.55 10.21
N VAL A 42 14.18 2.17 8.97
CA VAL A 42 13.28 2.96 8.12
C VAL A 42 11.90 3.07 8.77
N ASP A 43 11.35 1.97 9.30
CA ASP A 43 10.06 1.97 9.98
C ASP A 43 10.07 2.85 11.24
N SER A 44 11.15 2.83 12.02
CA SER A 44 11.33 3.68 13.20
C SER A 44 11.41 5.16 12.84
N LEU A 45 12.14 5.49 11.77
CA LEU A 45 12.25 6.87 11.29
C LEU A 45 10.92 7.40 10.71
N ALA A 46 10.15 6.55 10.03
CA ALA A 46 8.87 6.93 9.44
C ALA A 46 7.84 7.30 10.51
N VAL A 47 7.72 6.49 11.57
CA VAL A 47 6.79 6.73 12.68
C VAL A 47 7.31 7.78 13.68
N ASP A 48 8.56 8.22 13.50
CA ASP A 48 9.25 9.12 14.44
C ASP A 48 9.21 8.60 15.89
N ALA A 49 9.65 7.35 16.06
CA ALA A 49 9.55 6.62 17.32
C ALA A 49 10.20 7.35 18.53
N LEU A 50 11.11 8.28 18.27
CA LEU A 50 11.81 9.09 19.27
C LEU A 50 11.21 10.51 19.40
N ALA A 51 10.19 10.87 18.62
CA ALA A 51 9.56 12.18 18.58
C ALA A 51 10.57 13.33 18.37
N GLU A 52 11.48 13.16 17.40
CA GLU A 52 12.58 14.07 17.13
C GLU A 52 12.25 15.15 16.10
N THR A 53 11.14 15.00 15.37
CA THR A 53 10.76 15.93 14.30
C THR A 53 9.32 16.41 14.43
N PRO A 54 9.03 17.69 14.10
CA PRO A 54 7.66 18.19 14.05
C PRO A 54 6.87 17.66 12.83
N PHE A 55 7.57 17.12 11.81
CA PHE A 55 6.95 16.64 10.59
C PHE A 55 7.19 15.14 10.38
N PRO A 56 6.11 14.34 10.29
CA PRO A 56 6.20 12.92 9.95
C PRO A 56 6.88 12.71 8.58
N ARG A 57 7.51 11.55 8.40
CA ARG A 57 8.33 11.24 7.22
C ARG A 57 7.65 10.20 6.33
N LEU A 58 7.59 10.48 5.03
CA LEU A 58 7.26 9.48 4.02
C LEU A 58 8.53 8.98 3.34
N PHE A 59 8.74 7.66 3.35
CA PHE A 59 9.82 6.99 2.63
C PHE A 59 9.29 6.32 1.38
N VAL A 60 9.99 6.53 0.26
CA VAL A 60 9.80 5.84 -1.02
C VAL A 60 11.08 5.07 -1.32
N LEU A 61 10.97 3.76 -1.42
CA LEU A 61 12.09 2.84 -1.58
C LEU A 61 11.99 2.12 -2.92
N SER A 62 13.11 1.94 -3.61
CA SER A 62 13.15 1.03 -4.75
C SER A 62 13.06 -0.43 -4.30
N ALA A 63 12.37 -1.27 -5.07
CA ALA A 63 12.24 -2.69 -4.78
C ALA A 63 13.55 -3.46 -4.92
N GLY A 64 14.49 -2.93 -5.70
CA GLY A 64 15.72 -3.61 -6.11
C GLY A 64 15.65 -4.06 -7.56
N ASN A 65 16.79 -4.44 -8.12
CA ASN A 65 16.95 -4.66 -9.55
C ASN A 65 17.53 -6.04 -9.85
N ILE A 66 16.98 -6.68 -10.89
CA ILE A 66 17.59 -7.80 -11.56
C ILE A 66 18.68 -7.21 -12.47
N VAL A 67 19.94 -7.47 -12.14
CA VAL A 67 21.09 -6.95 -12.90
C VAL A 67 21.71 -7.96 -13.85
N ASP A 68 21.37 -9.24 -13.67
CA ASP A 68 21.87 -10.33 -14.48
C ASP A 68 21.09 -10.41 -15.80
N ARG A 69 21.80 -10.28 -16.92
CA ARG A 69 21.23 -10.31 -18.26
C ARG A 69 20.65 -11.67 -18.63
N ASP A 70 21.18 -12.76 -18.11
CA ASP A 70 20.62 -14.09 -18.32
C ASP A 70 19.21 -14.19 -17.72
N HIS A 71 18.99 -13.49 -16.60
CA HIS A 71 17.65 -13.38 -16.02
C HIS A 71 16.70 -12.52 -16.87
N TRP A 72 17.17 -11.48 -17.56
CA TRP A 72 16.32 -10.73 -18.49
C TRP A 72 15.90 -11.56 -19.68
N GLY A 73 16.82 -12.42 -20.18
CA GLY A 73 16.50 -13.39 -21.25
C GLY A 73 15.51 -14.48 -20.84
N ASN A 74 15.40 -14.75 -19.53
CA ASN A 74 14.42 -15.72 -18.98
C ASN A 74 13.14 -15.04 -18.46
N TYR A 75 12.82 -13.85 -18.95
CA TYR A 75 11.58 -13.14 -18.66
C TYR A 75 10.36 -13.89 -19.25
N PRO A 76 9.19 -13.94 -18.56
CA PRO A 76 8.90 -13.36 -17.25
C PRO A 76 9.19 -14.29 -16.05
N ALA A 77 9.67 -15.51 -16.25
CA ALA A 77 9.89 -16.49 -15.18
C ALA A 77 10.90 -16.00 -14.12
N SER A 78 11.91 -15.24 -14.55
CA SER A 78 12.92 -14.64 -13.67
C SER A 78 12.34 -13.71 -12.61
N LEU A 79 11.20 -13.06 -12.83
CA LEU A 79 10.55 -12.17 -11.88
C LEU A 79 10.11 -12.90 -10.61
N SER A 80 9.76 -14.17 -10.70
CA SER A 80 9.29 -14.95 -9.55
C SER A 80 10.41 -15.40 -8.62
N VAL A 81 11.66 -15.47 -9.10
CA VAL A 81 12.81 -15.94 -8.33
C VAL A 81 13.68 -14.79 -7.80
N ASN A 82 13.57 -13.61 -8.39
CA ASN A 82 14.30 -12.43 -7.93
C ASN A 82 13.48 -11.62 -6.92
N GLN A 83 13.94 -11.66 -5.68
CA GLN A 83 13.21 -11.11 -4.56
C GLN A 83 13.58 -9.66 -4.29
N ILE A 84 12.64 -8.93 -3.68
CA ILE A 84 12.85 -7.55 -3.24
C ILE A 84 14.06 -7.45 -2.33
N HIS A 85 14.88 -6.44 -2.59
CA HIS A 85 16.11 -6.16 -1.85
C HIS A 85 15.82 -5.43 -0.53
N ASP A 86 16.69 -5.62 0.47
CA ASP A 86 16.70 -4.83 1.70
C ASP A 86 17.00 -3.34 1.36
N PRO A 87 16.25 -2.36 1.86
CA PRO A 87 15.23 -2.40 2.92
C PRO A 87 13.77 -2.42 2.40
N GLY A 88 13.52 -2.89 1.18
CA GLY A 88 12.19 -2.87 0.56
C GLY A 88 11.10 -3.65 1.33
N GLN A 89 11.45 -4.49 2.33
CA GLN A 89 10.52 -5.15 3.24
C GLN A 89 10.00 -4.25 4.37
N SER A 90 10.37 -2.97 4.44
CA SER A 90 9.83 -2.00 5.39
C SER A 90 8.30 -1.96 5.34
N TRP A 91 7.66 -1.90 6.52
CA TRP A 91 6.20 -1.86 6.63
C TRP A 91 5.65 -0.45 6.41
N ASN A 92 6.37 0.58 6.84
CA ASN A 92 5.93 1.97 6.79
C ASN A 92 6.26 2.69 5.48
N ALA A 93 7.28 2.22 4.75
CA ALA A 93 7.66 2.81 3.48
C ALA A 93 6.79 2.32 2.30
N LEU A 94 6.69 3.15 1.25
CA LEU A 94 6.27 2.72 -0.08
C LEU A 94 7.44 2.04 -0.79
N THR A 95 7.30 0.78 -1.14
CA THR A 95 8.25 0.03 -1.95
C THR A 95 7.77 -0.03 -3.38
N VAL A 96 8.61 0.45 -4.30
CA VAL A 96 8.25 0.69 -5.70
C VAL A 96 8.95 -0.28 -6.61
N GLY A 97 8.16 -1.10 -7.32
CA GLY A 97 8.61 -1.94 -8.43
C GLY A 97 8.57 -1.18 -9.75
N ALA A 98 8.86 -1.87 -10.85
CA ALA A 98 8.89 -1.28 -12.17
C ALA A 98 8.01 -2.03 -13.16
N PHE A 99 7.25 -1.28 -13.97
CA PHE A 99 6.59 -1.72 -15.21
C PHE A 99 7.14 -0.92 -16.37
N THR A 100 6.73 -1.20 -17.61
CA THR A 100 7.17 -0.44 -18.77
C THR A 100 6.07 -0.26 -19.82
N ASP A 101 6.00 0.96 -20.36
CA ASP A 101 5.28 1.31 -21.58
C ASP A 101 6.24 1.49 -22.78
N LYS A 102 7.55 1.33 -22.55
CA LYS A 102 8.58 1.56 -23.55
C LYS A 102 8.83 0.30 -24.38
N VAL A 103 8.36 0.33 -25.62
CA VAL A 103 8.48 -0.78 -26.57
C VAL A 103 8.97 -0.32 -27.96
N GLU A 104 9.23 0.98 -28.12
CA GLU A 104 9.71 1.51 -29.41
C GLU A 104 11.24 1.45 -29.47
N LEU A 105 11.74 0.75 -30.46
CA LEU A 105 13.16 0.56 -30.75
C LEU A 105 13.51 1.09 -32.14
N ASN A 106 14.71 1.68 -32.24
CA ASN A 106 15.28 2.07 -33.52
C ASN A 106 16.15 0.96 -34.16
N GLU A 107 16.50 -0.05 -33.38
CA GLU A 107 17.34 -1.18 -33.73
C GLU A 107 16.48 -2.36 -34.25
N PRO A 108 16.37 -2.57 -35.57
CA PRO A 108 15.39 -3.49 -36.16
C PRO A 108 15.67 -4.97 -35.89
N GLU A 109 16.86 -5.32 -35.45
CA GLU A 109 17.29 -6.67 -35.11
C GLU A 109 16.97 -7.06 -33.65
N PHE A 110 16.48 -6.11 -32.84
CA PHE A 110 16.11 -6.35 -31.44
C PHE A 110 14.60 -6.25 -31.25
N ILE A 111 14.10 -7.01 -30.27
CA ILE A 111 12.70 -7.03 -29.85
C ILE A 111 12.64 -6.69 -28.37
N PRO A 112 11.72 -5.81 -27.92
CA PRO A 112 11.52 -5.55 -26.51
C PRO A 112 11.23 -6.84 -25.73
N VAL A 113 11.85 -6.98 -24.54
CA VAL A 113 11.70 -8.17 -23.69
C VAL A 113 10.30 -8.20 -23.06
N ALA A 114 9.81 -7.06 -22.59
CA ALA A 114 8.49 -6.93 -22.00
C ALA A 114 7.52 -6.23 -22.95
N ASP A 115 6.29 -6.71 -23.01
CA ASP A 115 5.19 -6.04 -23.71
C ASP A 115 4.85 -4.71 -23.04
N GLN A 116 4.21 -3.80 -23.82
CA GLN A 116 3.69 -2.54 -23.28
C GLN A 116 2.72 -2.79 -22.13
N GLY A 117 2.95 -2.09 -21.03
CA GLY A 117 2.17 -2.21 -19.79
C GLY A 117 2.53 -3.43 -18.95
N ALA A 118 3.48 -4.27 -19.36
CA ALA A 118 3.94 -5.40 -18.56
C ALA A 118 4.97 -4.98 -17.51
N LEU A 119 5.29 -5.87 -16.55
CA LEU A 119 6.38 -5.62 -15.62
C LEU A 119 7.72 -5.47 -16.36
N SER A 120 8.51 -4.50 -15.91
CA SER A 120 9.87 -4.33 -16.41
C SER A 120 10.74 -5.55 -16.10
N PRO A 121 11.62 -6.01 -17.03
CA PRO A 121 12.51 -7.14 -16.78
C PRO A 121 13.53 -6.86 -15.65
N PHE A 122 13.65 -5.61 -15.23
CA PHE A 122 14.55 -5.21 -14.16
C PHE A 122 13.94 -5.35 -12.77
N THR A 123 12.62 -5.46 -12.63
CA THR A 123 11.94 -5.39 -11.33
C THR A 123 12.10 -6.67 -10.51
N THR A 124 12.16 -6.52 -9.19
CA THR A 124 12.09 -7.63 -8.24
C THR A 124 10.70 -7.75 -7.64
N THR A 125 10.36 -8.89 -7.05
CA THR A 125 9.04 -9.22 -6.55
C THR A 125 9.08 -9.87 -5.16
N SER A 126 7.94 -10.01 -4.48
CA SER A 126 7.85 -10.72 -3.19
C SER A 126 7.33 -12.15 -3.33
N MET A 127 7.43 -12.75 -4.52
CA MET A 127 6.90 -14.11 -4.74
C MET A 127 7.57 -15.18 -3.89
N GLY A 128 8.88 -15.08 -3.65
CA GLY A 128 9.62 -16.00 -2.82
C GLY A 128 9.51 -15.75 -1.31
N TRP A 129 8.74 -14.74 -0.87
CA TRP A 129 8.60 -14.45 0.53
C TRP A 129 7.65 -15.41 1.24
N GLU A 130 7.90 -15.64 2.53
CA GLU A 130 6.94 -16.36 3.37
C GLU A 130 5.57 -15.68 3.32
N PRO A 131 4.46 -16.45 3.22
CA PRO A 131 3.11 -15.91 3.04
C PRO A 131 2.64 -14.98 4.16
N VAL A 132 3.28 -15.02 5.33
CA VAL A 132 2.91 -14.22 6.51
C VAL A 132 3.36 -12.77 6.43
N TRP A 133 4.34 -12.44 5.60
CA TRP A 133 4.87 -11.09 5.44
C TRP A 133 4.04 -10.25 4.47
N PRO A 134 4.15 -8.91 4.54
CA PRO A 134 3.42 -8.00 3.67
C PRO A 134 3.60 -8.30 2.19
N PHE A 135 2.65 -7.89 1.39
CA PHE A 135 2.80 -7.84 -0.06
C PHE A 135 3.72 -6.68 -0.44
N LYS A 136 4.69 -6.95 -1.31
CA LYS A 136 5.59 -5.97 -1.93
C LYS A 136 5.88 -6.39 -3.38
N PRO A 137 6.14 -5.41 -4.29
CA PRO A 137 6.11 -3.97 -4.08
C PRO A 137 4.70 -3.50 -3.70
N ASP A 138 4.56 -2.26 -3.19
CA ASP A 138 3.23 -1.68 -2.96
C ASP A 138 2.60 -1.22 -4.27
N VAL A 139 3.39 -0.60 -5.14
CA VAL A 139 3.00 -0.08 -6.46
C VAL A 139 4.14 -0.24 -7.46
N VAL A 140 3.84 -0.04 -8.74
CA VAL A 140 4.85 -0.01 -9.81
C VAL A 140 4.77 1.30 -10.61
N PHE A 141 5.91 1.78 -11.08
CA PHE A 141 6.03 2.93 -11.98
C PHE A 141 6.89 2.58 -13.18
N GLU A 142 6.90 3.43 -14.22
CA GLU A 142 7.76 3.24 -15.38
C GLU A 142 9.23 3.08 -14.97
N GLY A 143 9.86 2.00 -15.38
CA GLY A 143 11.26 1.69 -15.08
C GLY A 143 12.09 1.31 -16.32
N GLY A 144 11.52 1.44 -17.50
CA GLY A 144 12.21 1.06 -18.73
C GLY A 144 12.14 -0.42 -19.05
N ASN A 145 12.71 -0.78 -20.19
CA ASN A 145 12.69 -2.13 -20.75
C ASN A 145 14.09 -2.54 -21.24
N ALA A 146 14.28 -3.82 -21.42
CA ALA A 146 15.40 -4.40 -22.17
C ALA A 146 14.93 -4.83 -23.54
N ALA A 147 15.86 -5.08 -24.47
CA ALA A 147 15.57 -5.72 -25.73
C ALA A 147 16.54 -6.88 -26.00
N ALA A 148 16.05 -7.87 -26.72
CA ALA A 148 16.75 -9.11 -27.05
C ALA A 148 16.81 -9.33 -28.55
N ASN A 149 17.88 -9.99 -28.99
CA ASN A 149 17.97 -10.66 -30.29
C ASN A 149 18.28 -12.16 -30.07
N THR A 150 18.67 -12.87 -31.09
CA THR A 150 19.00 -14.30 -31.00
C THR A 150 20.28 -14.61 -30.21
N GLU A 151 21.11 -13.60 -29.93
CA GLU A 151 22.45 -13.79 -29.36
C GLU A 151 22.51 -13.27 -27.88
N PHE A 152 21.90 -12.12 -27.59
CA PHE A 152 22.00 -11.51 -26.29
C PHE A 152 20.83 -10.55 -25.94
N VAL A 153 20.77 -10.13 -24.70
CA VAL A 153 19.83 -9.14 -24.18
C VAL A 153 20.61 -7.93 -23.67
N ASP A 154 20.16 -6.72 -23.98
CA ASP A 154 20.82 -5.49 -23.52
C ASP A 154 19.83 -4.33 -23.29
N ASN A 155 20.36 -3.23 -22.73
CA ASN A 155 19.67 -1.96 -22.55
C ASN A 155 19.82 -1.09 -23.78
N PHE A 156 18.77 -0.35 -24.12
CA PHE A 156 18.74 0.64 -25.19
C PHE A 156 18.21 1.96 -24.70
N ALA A 157 18.84 3.07 -25.07
CA ALA A 157 18.46 4.41 -24.60
C ALA A 157 17.00 4.79 -24.96
N SER A 158 16.48 4.25 -26.08
CA SER A 158 15.06 4.41 -26.48
C SER A 158 14.08 3.76 -25.51
N LEU A 159 14.50 2.72 -24.79
CA LEU A 159 13.71 1.97 -23.80
C LEU A 159 13.95 2.45 -22.36
N GLU A 160 14.71 3.51 -22.16
CA GLU A 160 15.03 4.06 -20.84
C GLU A 160 14.34 5.42 -20.60
N LEU A 161 14.40 5.93 -19.39
CA LEU A 161 13.85 7.23 -19.01
C LEU A 161 14.91 8.31 -19.13
N LEU A 162 14.53 9.49 -19.64
CA LEU A 162 15.39 10.63 -19.70
C LEU A 162 15.64 11.23 -18.32
N THR A 163 16.89 11.51 -18.01
CA THR A 163 17.31 12.19 -16.77
C THR A 163 18.43 13.21 -17.04
N THR A 164 18.80 13.96 -16.02
CA THR A 164 19.94 14.89 -16.10
C THR A 164 21.27 14.13 -15.99
N SER A 165 22.28 14.63 -16.66
CA SER A 165 23.64 14.10 -16.61
C SER A 165 24.52 14.88 -15.63
N ALA A 166 25.41 14.17 -14.94
CA ALA A 166 26.48 14.79 -14.16
C ALA A 166 27.68 15.27 -15.02
N SER A 167 27.71 14.92 -16.31
CA SER A 167 28.79 15.30 -17.22
C SER A 167 28.68 16.75 -17.66
N SER A 168 29.78 17.47 -17.68
CA SER A 168 29.85 18.84 -18.22
C SER A 168 29.66 18.90 -19.75
N HIS A 169 29.82 17.79 -20.45
CA HIS A 169 29.75 17.71 -21.92
C HIS A 169 28.35 17.36 -22.48
N ARG A 170 27.44 16.94 -21.61
CA ARG A 170 26.05 16.64 -22.00
C ARG A 170 25.10 16.91 -20.85
N GLN A 171 23.96 17.47 -21.17
CA GLN A 171 22.96 17.85 -20.15
C GLN A 171 22.04 16.69 -19.76
N PHE A 172 21.86 15.71 -20.64
CA PHE A 172 20.91 14.61 -20.46
C PHE A 172 21.61 13.26 -20.53
N TRP A 173 21.00 12.30 -19.83
CA TRP A 173 21.37 10.91 -19.79
C TRP A 173 20.09 10.06 -19.74
N THR A 174 20.23 8.75 -19.78
CA THR A 174 19.12 7.82 -19.56
C THR A 174 19.32 7.04 -18.26
N THR A 175 18.21 6.58 -17.70
CA THR A 175 18.16 5.79 -16.47
C THR A 175 17.01 4.79 -16.57
N ASN A 176 17.10 3.69 -15.81
CA ASN A 176 16.10 2.64 -15.84
C ASN A 176 15.87 2.02 -14.44
N ALA A 177 15.14 0.91 -14.43
CA ALA A 177 14.87 0.03 -13.33
C ALA A 177 14.09 0.68 -12.16
N THR A 178 14.05 0.03 -11.02
CA THR A 178 13.25 0.47 -9.87
C THR A 178 13.76 1.77 -9.23
N SER A 179 15.00 2.16 -9.55
CA SER A 179 15.54 3.47 -9.16
C SER A 179 14.82 4.62 -9.84
N ALA A 180 14.59 4.52 -11.16
CA ALA A 180 13.82 5.48 -11.92
C ALA A 180 12.35 5.48 -11.49
N ALA A 181 11.76 4.30 -11.33
CA ALA A 181 10.39 4.12 -10.87
C ALA A 181 10.15 4.77 -9.49
N SER A 182 11.06 4.60 -8.53
CA SER A 182 10.95 5.20 -7.19
C SER A 182 11.04 6.73 -7.24
N ALA A 183 11.82 7.30 -8.14
CA ALA A 183 11.90 8.75 -8.34
C ALA A 183 10.57 9.33 -8.89
N LEU A 184 9.91 8.62 -9.82
CA LEU A 184 8.59 8.99 -10.32
C LEU A 184 7.51 8.91 -9.21
N CYS A 185 7.55 7.88 -8.38
CA CYS A 185 6.68 7.75 -7.22
C CYS A 185 6.90 8.91 -6.22
N ALA A 186 8.14 9.26 -5.92
CA ALA A 186 8.47 10.38 -5.05
C ALA A 186 7.99 11.72 -5.62
N ARG A 187 8.07 11.91 -6.95
CA ARG A 187 7.48 13.08 -7.65
C ARG A 187 5.97 13.12 -7.46
N MET A 188 5.27 12.00 -7.61
CA MET A 188 3.82 11.92 -7.37
C MET A 188 3.48 12.26 -5.92
N ALA A 189 4.20 11.68 -4.95
CA ALA A 189 4.03 11.98 -3.54
C ALA A 189 4.22 13.46 -3.23
N ALA A 190 5.22 14.12 -3.85
CA ALA A 190 5.46 15.57 -3.71
C ALA A 190 4.32 16.41 -4.29
N ARG A 191 3.73 16.00 -5.42
CA ARG A 191 2.54 16.67 -6.00
C ARG A 191 1.34 16.58 -5.07
N LEU A 192 1.07 15.38 -4.51
CA LEU A 192 -0.01 15.18 -3.54
C LEU A 192 0.21 16.00 -2.27
N MET A 193 1.42 16.00 -1.72
CA MET A 193 1.76 16.80 -0.54
C MET A 193 1.66 18.30 -0.80
N ALA A 194 1.93 18.76 -2.01
CA ALA A 194 1.79 20.18 -2.38
C ALA A 194 0.32 20.58 -2.52
N GLN A 195 -0.53 19.69 -3.05
CA GLN A 195 -1.98 19.92 -3.19
C GLN A 195 -2.71 19.82 -1.85
N TYR A 196 -2.31 18.88 -1.00
CA TYR A 196 -2.89 18.59 0.30
C TYR A 196 -1.85 18.71 1.41
N PRO A 197 -1.41 19.94 1.76
CA PRO A 197 -0.31 20.14 2.70
C PRO A 197 -0.63 19.69 4.12
N GLU A 198 -1.91 19.54 4.47
CA GLU A 198 -2.34 19.11 5.80
C GLU A 198 -2.36 17.58 5.95
N TYR A 199 -2.39 16.83 4.85
CA TYR A 199 -2.44 15.37 4.94
C TYR A 199 -1.16 14.78 5.54
N ARG A 200 -1.36 13.73 6.32
CA ARG A 200 -0.31 12.92 6.93
C ARG A 200 0.38 12.03 5.90
N PRO A 201 1.62 11.58 6.15
CA PRO A 201 2.32 10.63 5.27
C PRO A 201 1.52 9.34 5.01
N GLU A 202 0.78 8.84 6.00
CA GLU A 202 -0.11 7.68 5.87
C GLU A 202 -1.17 7.92 4.79
N THR A 203 -1.71 9.14 4.70
CA THR A 203 -2.72 9.51 3.71
C THR A 203 -2.13 9.63 2.31
N ILE A 204 -0.97 10.27 2.18
CA ILE A 204 -0.26 10.33 0.89
C ILE A 204 0.06 8.92 0.39
N ARG A 205 0.53 8.03 1.28
CA ARG A 205 0.78 6.62 0.95
C ARG A 205 -0.51 5.89 0.53
N ALA A 206 -1.60 6.12 1.25
CA ALA A 206 -2.90 5.53 0.94
C ALA A 206 -3.40 5.99 -0.44
N LEU A 207 -3.37 7.29 -0.74
CA LEU A 207 -3.83 7.85 -2.01
C LEU A 207 -3.04 7.33 -3.21
N ILE A 208 -1.70 7.23 -3.09
CA ILE A 208 -0.86 6.65 -4.14
C ILE A 208 -1.30 5.22 -4.42
N THR A 209 -1.42 4.39 -3.37
CA THR A 209 -1.78 2.98 -3.54
C THR A 209 -3.22 2.80 -3.99
N HIS A 210 -4.14 3.62 -3.47
CA HIS A 210 -5.57 3.57 -3.80
C HIS A 210 -5.85 3.91 -5.26
N SER A 211 -5.11 4.87 -5.83
CA SER A 211 -5.25 5.28 -7.23
C SER A 211 -4.72 4.26 -8.23
N ALA A 212 -3.93 3.29 -7.77
CA ALA A 212 -3.24 2.36 -8.63
C ALA A 212 -4.19 1.39 -9.35
N GLN A 213 -3.83 1.05 -10.59
CA GLN A 213 -4.55 0.09 -11.42
C GLN A 213 -3.58 -0.87 -12.10
N TRP A 214 -4.00 -2.12 -12.25
CA TRP A 214 -3.28 -3.08 -13.08
C TRP A 214 -3.56 -2.81 -14.54
N THR A 215 -2.50 -2.83 -15.35
CA THR A 215 -2.63 -2.75 -16.79
C THR A 215 -3.23 -4.04 -17.36
N PRO A 216 -3.80 -4.02 -18.58
CA PRO A 216 -4.24 -5.24 -19.24
C PRO A 216 -3.13 -6.29 -19.39
N ALA A 217 -1.86 -5.86 -19.59
CA ALA A 217 -0.72 -6.75 -19.69
C ALA A 217 -0.43 -7.46 -18.36
N MET A 218 -0.44 -6.76 -17.21
CA MET A 218 -0.30 -7.37 -15.88
C MET A 218 -1.39 -8.41 -15.60
N LEU A 219 -2.64 -8.09 -15.95
CA LEU A 219 -3.78 -9.00 -15.73
C LEU A 219 -3.72 -10.25 -16.64
N ARG A 220 -3.12 -10.14 -17.86
CA ARG A 220 -2.85 -11.30 -18.72
C ARG A 220 -1.74 -12.16 -18.16
N MET A 221 -0.65 -11.53 -17.64
CA MET A 221 0.49 -12.26 -17.07
C MET A 221 0.11 -13.00 -15.78
N TYR A 222 -0.69 -12.38 -14.94
CA TYR A 222 -1.06 -12.89 -13.61
C TYR A 222 -2.59 -12.86 -13.41
N PRO A 223 -3.34 -13.80 -14.02
CA PRO A 223 -4.80 -13.80 -13.95
C PRO A 223 -5.32 -13.99 -12.53
N ALA A 224 -6.05 -12.99 -12.02
CA ALA A 224 -6.58 -12.97 -10.65
C ALA A 224 -8.01 -13.55 -10.59
N ARG A 225 -8.17 -14.85 -10.83
CA ARG A 225 -9.47 -15.53 -10.87
C ARG A 225 -10.04 -15.91 -9.49
N ASN A 226 -9.21 -15.89 -8.47
CA ASN A 226 -9.55 -16.22 -7.09
C ASN A 226 -8.59 -15.50 -6.12
N LYS A 227 -8.84 -15.62 -4.81
CA LYS A 227 -8.03 -14.96 -3.77
C LYS A 227 -6.53 -15.28 -3.85
N SER A 228 -6.17 -16.50 -4.21
CA SER A 228 -4.76 -16.89 -4.41
C SER A 228 -4.15 -16.21 -5.64
N GLY A 229 -4.89 -16.15 -6.76
CA GLY A 229 -4.47 -15.43 -7.95
C GLY A 229 -4.29 -13.93 -7.70
N PHE A 230 -5.21 -13.31 -6.95
CA PHE A 230 -5.03 -11.91 -6.51
C PHE A 230 -3.80 -11.73 -5.63
N ALA A 231 -3.53 -12.64 -4.71
CA ALA A 231 -2.32 -12.58 -3.89
C ALA A 231 -1.04 -12.70 -4.75
N GLN A 232 -1.04 -13.54 -5.78
CA GLN A 232 0.08 -13.65 -6.72
C GLN A 232 0.25 -12.37 -7.56
N LEU A 233 -0.84 -11.83 -8.11
CA LEU A 233 -0.83 -10.57 -8.85
C LEU A 233 -0.20 -9.45 -8.02
N ILE A 234 -0.62 -9.30 -6.75
CA ILE A 234 -0.12 -8.25 -5.87
C ILE A 234 1.34 -8.50 -5.48
N ARG A 235 1.78 -9.75 -5.30
CA ARG A 235 3.20 -10.05 -5.02
C ARG A 235 4.12 -9.72 -6.18
N HIS A 236 3.62 -9.71 -7.41
CA HIS A 236 4.38 -9.30 -8.61
C HIS A 236 4.25 -7.81 -8.86
N CYS A 237 3.02 -7.31 -8.96
CA CYS A 237 2.70 -6.00 -9.51
C CYS A 237 2.34 -4.95 -8.43
N GLY A 238 2.35 -5.32 -7.13
CA GLY A 238 1.71 -4.47 -6.14
C GLY A 238 0.24 -4.22 -6.51
N TRP A 239 -0.26 -3.05 -6.17
CA TRP A 239 -1.62 -2.63 -6.57
C TRP A 239 -1.69 -2.07 -8.00
N GLY A 240 -0.59 -2.18 -8.76
CA GLY A 240 -0.47 -1.70 -10.13
C GLY A 240 0.19 -0.34 -10.23
N SER A 241 -0.05 0.35 -11.34
CA SER A 241 0.48 1.69 -11.62
C SER A 241 -0.45 2.77 -11.08
N PRO A 242 0.01 3.65 -10.17
CA PRO A 242 -0.78 4.77 -9.67
C PRO A 242 -1.05 5.82 -10.76
N ASP A 243 -2.22 6.43 -10.66
CA ASP A 243 -2.62 7.56 -11.48
C ASP A 243 -2.75 8.82 -10.64
N VAL A 244 -2.06 9.89 -11.02
CA VAL A 244 -1.99 11.12 -10.25
C VAL A 244 -3.31 11.89 -10.26
N GLU A 245 -4.04 11.90 -11.37
CA GLU A 245 -5.32 12.60 -11.45
C GLU A 245 -6.39 11.90 -10.59
N ARG A 246 -6.40 10.57 -10.60
CA ARG A 246 -7.25 9.77 -9.70
C ARG A 246 -6.90 9.93 -8.22
N ALA A 247 -5.62 10.16 -7.91
CA ALA A 247 -5.18 10.40 -6.54
C ALA A 247 -5.51 11.82 -6.05
N LEU A 248 -5.59 12.79 -6.97
CA LEU A 248 -5.90 14.18 -6.67
C LEU A 248 -7.40 14.48 -6.63
N TRP A 249 -8.18 13.81 -7.48
CA TRP A 249 -9.57 14.19 -7.72
C TRP A 249 -10.50 12.99 -7.73
N SER A 250 -11.70 13.17 -7.17
CA SER A 250 -12.82 12.29 -7.51
C SER A 250 -13.23 12.55 -8.96
N VAL A 251 -13.50 11.51 -9.73
CA VAL A 251 -14.00 11.63 -11.11
C VAL A 251 -15.49 11.26 -11.15
N LYS A 252 -16.20 11.73 -12.19
CA LYS A 252 -17.67 11.65 -12.32
C LYS A 252 -18.28 10.30 -11.90
N ASN A 253 -17.64 9.18 -12.26
CA ASN A 253 -18.15 7.83 -11.95
C ASN A 253 -17.36 7.15 -10.79
N SER A 254 -16.58 7.91 -10.02
CA SER A 254 -15.80 7.40 -8.90
C SER A 254 -15.75 8.42 -7.79
N LEU A 255 -16.39 8.10 -6.69
CA LEU A 255 -16.34 8.88 -5.47
C LEU A 255 -15.19 8.38 -4.60
N THR A 256 -14.32 9.27 -4.15
CA THR A 256 -13.24 8.96 -3.21
C THR A 256 -13.42 9.75 -1.93
N LEU A 257 -13.50 9.04 -0.81
CA LEU A 257 -13.60 9.56 0.54
C LEU A 257 -12.27 9.34 1.27
N VAL A 258 -11.81 10.34 2.01
CA VAL A 258 -10.59 10.28 2.80
C VAL A 258 -10.92 10.64 4.24
N ALA A 259 -10.58 9.75 5.19
CA ALA A 259 -10.65 10.01 6.61
C ALA A 259 -9.25 9.87 7.24
N GLU A 260 -8.82 10.88 7.99
CA GLU A 260 -7.65 10.84 8.86
C GLU A 260 -8.12 10.81 10.30
N ASP A 261 -7.82 9.71 10.99
CA ASP A 261 -8.31 9.53 12.36
C ASP A 261 -7.26 8.84 13.23
N SER A 262 -7.60 8.59 14.48
CA SER A 262 -6.76 7.89 15.44
C SER A 262 -7.60 7.11 16.44
N LEU A 263 -7.00 6.13 17.09
CA LEU A 263 -7.60 5.40 18.17
C LEU A 263 -6.54 4.99 19.21
N TYR A 264 -6.97 4.69 20.42
CA TYR A 264 -6.11 4.08 21.43
C TYR A 264 -6.32 2.56 21.41
N PRO A 265 -5.38 1.78 20.86
CA PRO A 265 -5.58 0.35 20.65
C PRO A 265 -5.80 -0.44 21.93
N TYR A 266 -5.16 -0.03 23.02
CA TYR A 266 -5.12 -0.79 24.26
C TYR A 266 -5.29 0.08 25.49
N ARG A 267 -5.68 -0.56 26.62
CA ARG A 267 -5.70 0.03 27.96
C ARG A 267 -5.24 -1.00 28.99
N LYS A 268 -4.68 -0.53 30.09
CA LYS A 268 -4.35 -1.36 31.23
C LYS A 268 -5.58 -1.53 32.12
N THR A 269 -5.93 -2.76 32.45
CA THR A 269 -6.99 -3.13 33.38
C THR A 269 -6.41 -3.93 34.55
N ARG A 270 -7.24 -4.32 35.52
CA ARG A 270 -6.84 -5.21 36.61
C ARG A 270 -6.40 -6.58 36.11
N ASP A 271 -7.01 -7.05 35.03
CA ASP A 271 -6.79 -8.38 34.43
C ASP A 271 -5.72 -8.37 33.31
N GLY A 272 -4.98 -7.28 33.18
CA GLY A 272 -3.94 -7.13 32.14
C GLY A 272 -4.21 -6.03 31.15
N ILE A 273 -3.49 -6.05 30.00
CA ILE A 273 -3.68 -5.07 28.95
C ILE A 273 -4.72 -5.61 27.96
N LYS A 274 -5.81 -4.90 27.81
CA LYS A 274 -6.95 -5.23 26.97
C LYS A 274 -7.07 -4.28 25.78
N THR A 275 -7.80 -4.65 24.78
CA THR A 275 -8.23 -3.79 23.69
C THR A 275 -9.09 -2.66 24.23
N ARG A 276 -9.04 -1.46 23.62
CA ARG A 276 -9.74 -0.29 24.12
C ARG A 276 -10.75 0.25 23.09
N ASP A 277 -10.27 0.87 22.00
CA ASP A 277 -11.10 1.61 21.08
C ASP A 277 -11.24 0.89 19.74
N LEU A 278 -12.36 1.09 19.08
CA LEU A 278 -12.56 0.91 17.65
C LEU A 278 -13.26 2.16 17.09
N ASN A 279 -13.00 2.50 15.83
CA ASN A 279 -13.70 3.59 15.15
C ASN A 279 -14.70 3.03 14.15
N LEU A 280 -15.91 3.59 14.17
CA LEU A 280 -16.95 3.30 13.19
C LEU A 280 -17.09 4.48 12.24
N HIS A 281 -16.81 4.26 10.97
CA HIS A 281 -17.01 5.22 9.90
C HIS A 281 -18.34 4.97 9.23
N ALA A 282 -19.32 5.86 9.45
CA ALA A 282 -20.52 5.89 8.66
C ALA A 282 -20.16 6.43 7.27
N LEU A 283 -20.42 5.66 6.24
CA LEU A 283 -20.08 6.04 4.88
C LEU A 283 -21.22 6.87 4.27
N PRO A 284 -20.93 8.07 3.72
CA PRO A 284 -21.94 8.90 3.08
C PRO A 284 -22.31 8.31 1.72
N TRP A 285 -22.91 7.13 1.73
CA TRP A 285 -23.34 6.48 0.50
C TRP A 285 -24.40 7.32 -0.21
N PRO A 286 -24.34 7.46 -1.52
CA PRO A 286 -25.45 7.95 -2.34
C PRO A 286 -26.53 6.87 -2.41
N LEU A 287 -27.29 6.72 -1.31
CA LEU A 287 -28.20 5.59 -1.11
C LEU A 287 -29.25 5.48 -2.22
N GLU A 288 -29.84 6.61 -2.62
CA GLU A 288 -30.87 6.65 -3.68
C GLU A 288 -30.29 6.17 -5.01
N GLN A 289 -29.10 6.68 -5.38
CA GLN A 289 -28.43 6.32 -6.64
C GLN A 289 -28.00 4.85 -6.64
N LEU A 290 -27.45 4.34 -5.51
CA LEU A 290 -27.08 2.93 -5.39
C LEU A 290 -28.32 2.02 -5.44
N GLN A 291 -29.46 2.44 -4.88
CA GLN A 291 -30.70 1.70 -4.95
C GLN A 291 -31.29 1.70 -6.36
N GLU A 292 -31.22 2.81 -7.09
CA GLU A 292 -31.64 2.91 -8.49
C GLU A 292 -30.82 2.01 -9.42
N LEU A 293 -29.53 1.82 -9.12
CA LEU A 293 -28.65 0.92 -9.87
C LEU A 293 -28.95 -0.57 -9.66
N GLN A 294 -29.72 -0.94 -8.63
CA GLN A 294 -30.17 -2.30 -8.34
C GLN A 294 -29.07 -3.37 -8.46
N ASP A 295 -29.15 -4.24 -9.48
CA ASP A 295 -28.23 -5.35 -9.72
C ASP A 295 -26.97 -4.97 -10.49
N THR A 296 -26.80 -3.69 -10.84
CA THR A 296 -25.60 -3.20 -11.51
C THR A 296 -24.37 -3.48 -10.65
N GLN A 297 -23.34 -4.07 -11.25
CA GLN A 297 -22.11 -4.39 -10.54
C GLN A 297 -21.34 -3.11 -10.23
N VAL A 298 -20.97 -2.96 -8.96
CA VAL A 298 -20.13 -1.87 -8.47
C VAL A 298 -18.88 -2.41 -7.78
N GLU A 299 -17.83 -1.61 -7.82
CA GLU A 299 -16.59 -1.90 -7.13
C GLU A 299 -16.42 -0.91 -5.97
N LEU A 300 -16.24 -1.44 -4.76
CA LEU A 300 -15.80 -0.68 -3.60
C LEU A 300 -14.33 -1.00 -3.33
N ARG A 301 -13.49 0.02 -3.31
CA ARG A 301 -12.08 -0.11 -2.91
C ARG A 301 -11.88 0.52 -1.54
N VAL A 302 -11.22 -0.19 -0.64
CA VAL A 302 -10.90 0.30 0.70
C VAL A 302 -9.40 0.20 0.91
N THR A 303 -8.77 1.29 1.32
CA THR A 303 -7.35 1.34 1.67
C THR A 303 -7.17 1.91 3.07
N LEU A 304 -6.60 1.12 3.96
CA LEU A 304 -6.22 1.50 5.33
C LEU A 304 -4.69 1.58 5.41
N SER A 305 -4.17 2.75 5.78
CA SER A 305 -2.75 3.02 5.92
C SER A 305 -2.44 3.57 7.31
N TYR A 306 -1.48 2.97 8.00
CA TYR A 306 -1.01 3.41 9.31
C TYR A 306 0.47 3.09 9.47
N PHE A 307 1.18 3.80 10.36
CA PHE A 307 2.58 3.52 10.63
C PHE A 307 2.73 2.80 11.94
N ILE A 308 3.61 1.80 11.98
CA ILE A 308 3.92 1.02 13.18
C ILE A 308 5.29 1.42 13.73
N GLU A 309 5.41 1.39 15.05
CA GLU A 309 6.70 1.40 15.72
C GLU A 309 7.26 -0.03 15.75
N PRO A 310 8.45 -0.27 15.18
CA PRO A 310 9.05 -1.60 15.21
C PRO A 310 9.42 -2.01 16.64
N ASN A 311 9.32 -3.28 16.94
CA ASN A 311 9.69 -3.80 18.25
C ASN A 311 11.20 -3.56 18.50
N PRO A 312 11.59 -2.93 19.61
CA PRO A 312 12.98 -2.63 19.91
C PRO A 312 13.86 -3.87 20.21
N SER A 313 13.25 -5.05 20.34
CA SER A 313 13.97 -6.31 20.57
C SER A 313 14.36 -6.96 19.25
N ALA A 314 15.59 -7.46 19.14
CA ALA A 314 16.06 -8.25 18.00
C ALA A 314 15.19 -9.50 17.72
N ARG A 315 14.55 -10.08 18.74
CA ARG A 315 13.60 -11.18 18.58
C ARG A 315 12.23 -10.73 18.06
N GLY A 316 11.91 -9.43 18.12
CA GLY A 316 10.66 -8.87 17.62
C GLY A 316 10.48 -9.08 16.13
N SER A 317 11.56 -9.01 15.34
CA SER A 317 11.52 -9.21 13.89
C SER A 317 11.25 -10.66 13.44
N SER A 318 11.20 -11.62 14.37
CA SER A 318 10.97 -13.04 14.05
C SER A 318 9.49 -13.38 13.76
N SER A 319 8.55 -12.50 14.07
CA SER A 319 7.12 -12.76 13.93
C SER A 319 6.36 -11.51 13.54
N ARG A 320 5.44 -11.62 12.59
CA ARG A 320 4.50 -10.57 12.21
C ARG A 320 3.61 -10.08 13.34
N TYR A 321 3.46 -10.84 14.40
CA TYR A 321 2.67 -10.47 15.59
C TYR A 321 3.48 -9.69 16.62
N HIS A 322 4.79 -9.89 16.63
CA HIS A 322 5.69 -9.27 17.59
C HIS A 322 6.42 -8.06 17.03
N TYR A 323 6.53 -7.94 15.70
CA TYR A 323 7.23 -6.86 15.06
C TYR A 323 6.52 -5.50 15.21
N PRO A 324 5.22 -5.35 14.86
CA PRO A 324 4.55 -4.07 14.93
C PRO A 324 4.13 -3.73 16.37
N SER A 325 4.14 -2.43 16.67
CA SER A 325 3.61 -1.86 17.93
C SER A 325 2.14 -2.22 18.14
N HIS A 326 1.36 -2.04 17.11
CA HIS A 326 -0.06 -2.34 17.00
C HIS A 326 -0.34 -2.80 15.57
N ARG A 327 -1.48 -3.39 15.37
CA ARG A 327 -2.03 -3.67 14.04
C ARG A 327 -3.45 -3.15 13.99
N LEU A 328 -3.82 -2.55 12.89
CA LEU A 328 -5.20 -2.15 12.61
C LEU A 328 -5.79 -3.07 11.55
N ARG A 329 -7.08 -3.31 11.63
CA ARG A 329 -7.86 -4.06 10.65
C ARG A 329 -9.07 -3.24 10.27
N PHE A 330 -9.63 -3.49 9.09
CA PHE A 330 -10.94 -2.95 8.75
C PHE A 330 -11.92 -4.07 8.41
N ALA A 331 -13.20 -3.79 8.66
CA ALA A 331 -14.29 -4.64 8.25
C ALA A 331 -15.51 -3.81 7.84
N MET A 332 -16.25 -4.28 6.87
CA MET A 332 -17.50 -3.67 6.43
C MET A 332 -18.69 -4.37 7.11
N LYS A 333 -19.72 -3.59 7.43
CA LYS A 333 -21.01 -4.12 7.88
C LYS A 333 -21.61 -4.98 6.80
N ARG A 334 -22.17 -6.13 7.16
CA ARG A 334 -22.84 -7.03 6.22
C ARG A 334 -24.25 -6.52 5.90
N GLN A 335 -24.78 -6.92 4.76
CA GLN A 335 -26.10 -6.52 4.29
C GLN A 335 -27.22 -6.83 5.30
N THR A 336 -27.22 -8.04 5.84
CA THR A 336 -28.25 -8.54 6.75
C THR A 336 -27.98 -8.26 8.23
N GLU A 337 -26.89 -7.59 8.55
CA GLU A 337 -26.44 -7.33 9.92
C GLU A 337 -26.96 -5.98 10.41
N SER A 338 -27.54 -5.94 11.62
CA SER A 338 -27.83 -4.67 12.30
C SER A 338 -26.54 -3.99 12.76
N LEU A 339 -26.60 -2.72 13.12
CA LEU A 339 -25.42 -2.00 13.61
C LEU A 339 -24.88 -2.60 14.93
N ASP A 340 -25.76 -3.07 15.80
CA ASP A 340 -25.37 -3.66 17.10
C ASP A 340 -24.76 -5.06 16.92
N GLU A 341 -25.27 -5.87 16.00
CA GLU A 341 -24.66 -7.15 15.62
C GLU A 341 -23.27 -6.91 15.01
N PHE A 342 -23.13 -5.88 14.16
CA PHE A 342 -21.85 -5.50 13.59
C PHE A 342 -20.84 -5.12 14.68
N LYS A 343 -21.21 -4.24 15.63
CA LYS A 343 -20.37 -3.86 16.77
C LYS A 343 -19.96 -5.09 17.58
N THR A 344 -20.92 -5.98 17.89
CA THR A 344 -20.66 -7.22 18.64
C THR A 344 -19.65 -8.11 17.93
N ARG A 345 -19.80 -8.28 16.61
CA ARG A 345 -18.87 -9.06 15.79
C ARG A 345 -17.47 -8.46 15.78
N ILE A 346 -17.37 -7.14 15.66
CA ILE A 346 -16.06 -6.46 15.65
C ILE A 346 -15.39 -6.54 17.02
N ASN A 347 -16.13 -6.36 18.12
CA ASN A 347 -15.60 -6.51 19.47
C ASN A 347 -15.04 -7.92 19.69
N ALA A 348 -15.80 -8.95 19.34
CA ALA A 348 -15.34 -10.34 19.44
C ALA A 348 -14.09 -10.60 18.58
N ALA A 349 -14.01 -9.98 17.38
CA ALA A 349 -12.83 -10.10 16.52
C ALA A 349 -11.60 -9.35 17.06
N ALA A 350 -11.79 -8.24 17.76
CA ALA A 350 -10.71 -7.48 18.40
C ALA A 350 -10.18 -8.18 19.66
N GLU A 351 -11.04 -8.88 20.40
CA GLU A 351 -10.66 -9.63 21.61
C GLU A 351 -9.99 -10.97 21.28
N SER A 352 -10.39 -11.64 20.21
CA SER A 352 -9.84 -12.95 19.83
C SER A 352 -8.40 -12.82 19.38
N GLU A 353 -7.46 -13.22 20.21
CA GLU A 353 -6.02 -13.07 19.97
C GLU A 353 -5.47 -13.99 18.87
N GLU A 354 -6.16 -15.06 18.56
CA GLU A 354 -5.62 -16.18 17.78
C GLU A 354 -6.42 -16.57 16.54
N SER A 355 -7.56 -16.00 16.29
CA SER A 355 -8.32 -16.39 15.11
C SER A 355 -7.73 -15.81 13.83
N GLU A 356 -6.62 -16.41 13.36
CA GLU A 356 -6.26 -16.41 11.93
C GLU A 356 -7.38 -17.00 11.07
N HIS A 357 -8.26 -17.75 11.69
CA HIS A 357 -9.52 -18.19 11.14
C HIS A 357 -10.46 -17.00 11.24
N GLY A 358 -10.40 -16.18 10.18
CA GLY A 358 -11.28 -15.04 10.01
C GLY A 358 -12.70 -15.41 10.43
N THR A 359 -13.36 -14.47 11.06
CA THR A 359 -14.80 -14.53 11.25
C THR A 359 -15.42 -15.19 10.03
N THR A 360 -15.90 -16.42 10.21
CA THR A 360 -16.61 -17.19 9.19
C THR A 360 -17.84 -16.41 8.78
N GLY A 361 -17.76 -15.69 7.70
CA GLY A 361 -18.85 -14.92 7.19
C GLY A 361 -18.48 -14.29 5.87
N ASN A 362 -19.45 -14.23 5.00
CA ASN A 362 -19.41 -13.89 3.60
C ASN A 362 -18.29 -12.89 3.22
N ASP A 363 -17.12 -13.43 2.91
CA ASP A 363 -15.93 -12.71 2.44
C ASP A 363 -15.75 -12.93 0.92
N ASP A 364 -16.77 -13.49 0.28
CA ASP A 364 -16.71 -13.97 -1.11
C ASP A 364 -16.62 -12.80 -2.10
N ASN A 365 -17.24 -11.67 -1.76
CA ASN A 365 -17.22 -10.46 -2.58
C ASN A 365 -15.88 -9.69 -2.50
N TRP A 366 -14.98 -10.04 -1.55
CA TRP A 366 -13.68 -9.43 -1.41
C TRP A 366 -12.60 -10.18 -2.19
N SER A 367 -11.79 -9.44 -2.94
CA SER A 367 -10.74 -9.99 -3.80
C SER A 367 -9.64 -10.74 -3.03
N LEU A 368 -9.19 -10.20 -1.89
CA LEU A 368 -8.22 -10.85 -1.00
C LEU A 368 -8.89 -11.52 0.20
N GLY A 369 -9.87 -10.86 0.78
CA GLY A 369 -10.51 -11.26 2.02
C GLY A 369 -9.66 -10.99 3.27
N ALA A 370 -10.28 -11.12 4.44
CA ALA A 370 -9.72 -10.71 5.73
C ALA A 370 -8.38 -11.38 6.07
N THR A 371 -8.19 -12.64 5.70
CA THR A 371 -6.95 -13.39 5.99
C THR A 371 -5.74 -12.86 5.23
N GLN A 372 -5.92 -12.44 3.97
CA GLN A 372 -4.83 -12.01 3.11
C GLN A 372 -4.54 -10.52 3.22
N ARG A 373 -5.58 -9.66 3.31
CA ARG A 373 -5.42 -8.19 3.28
C ARG A 373 -4.74 -7.61 4.53
N HIS A 374 -4.82 -8.27 5.69
CA HIS A 374 -4.31 -7.75 6.96
C HIS A 374 -2.82 -8.08 7.22
N LYS A 375 -1.97 -7.89 6.20
CA LYS A 375 -0.52 -8.09 6.28
C LYS A 375 0.19 -6.74 6.14
N GLY A 376 1.11 -6.44 7.06
CA GLY A 376 1.81 -5.14 7.05
C GLY A 376 1.00 -4.01 7.70
N SER A 377 1.28 -2.79 7.28
CA SER A 377 0.66 -1.55 7.76
C SER A 377 -0.04 -0.75 6.65
N LEU A 378 -0.17 -1.35 5.46
CA LEU A 378 -0.91 -0.84 4.32
C LEU A 378 -1.82 -1.97 3.83
N HIS A 379 -3.10 -1.81 4.06
CA HIS A 379 -4.12 -2.80 3.72
C HIS A 379 -5.02 -2.24 2.64
N GLN A 380 -5.17 -2.98 1.55
CA GLN A 380 -6.15 -2.65 0.52
C GLN A 380 -6.91 -3.90 0.13
N ASP A 381 -8.18 -3.74 -0.20
CA ASP A 381 -9.00 -4.80 -0.79
C ASP A 381 -10.09 -4.19 -1.66
N ILE A 382 -10.62 -5.01 -2.55
CA ILE A 382 -11.65 -4.63 -3.50
C ILE A 382 -12.84 -5.56 -3.30
N TRP A 383 -13.98 -4.96 -2.97
CA TRP A 383 -15.27 -5.61 -2.90
C TRP A 383 -16.01 -5.42 -4.22
N ARG A 384 -16.67 -6.47 -4.71
CA ARG A 384 -17.50 -6.43 -5.91
C ARG A 384 -18.85 -7.09 -5.65
N GLY A 385 -19.92 -6.42 -6.06
CA GLY A 385 -21.29 -6.93 -5.89
C GLY A 385 -22.32 -5.98 -6.45
N ALA A 386 -23.58 -6.26 -6.21
CA ALA A 386 -24.69 -5.42 -6.66
C ALA A 386 -24.73 -4.08 -5.90
N ALA A 387 -25.09 -3.01 -6.58
CA ALA A 387 -25.21 -1.67 -6.00
C ALA A 387 -26.19 -1.63 -4.82
N ALA A 388 -27.34 -2.31 -4.94
CA ALA A 388 -28.34 -2.44 -3.87
C ALA A 388 -27.80 -3.17 -2.63
N GLU A 389 -26.90 -4.14 -2.80
CA GLU A 389 -26.22 -4.82 -1.70
C GLU A 389 -25.29 -3.84 -0.97
N LEU A 390 -24.46 -3.08 -1.74
CA LEU A 390 -23.55 -2.08 -1.19
C LEU A 390 -24.30 -0.99 -0.41
N ALA A 391 -25.46 -0.55 -0.89
CA ALA A 391 -26.29 0.47 -0.24
C ALA A 391 -26.63 0.11 1.22
N SER A 392 -26.80 -1.18 1.52
CA SER A 392 -27.10 -1.65 2.89
C SER A 392 -25.87 -1.83 3.79
N CYS A 393 -24.67 -1.71 3.23
CA CYS A 393 -23.38 -1.90 3.92
C CYS A 393 -22.72 -0.58 4.37
N GLY A 394 -23.48 0.42 4.75
CA GLY A 394 -23.06 1.81 4.98
C GLY A 394 -22.09 2.10 6.13
N TYR A 395 -21.41 1.09 6.71
CA TYR A 395 -20.45 1.28 7.81
C TYR A 395 -19.16 0.49 7.59
N LEU A 396 -18.02 1.14 7.86
CA LEU A 396 -16.71 0.51 8.03
C LEU A 396 -16.24 0.67 9.48
N ALA A 397 -15.70 -0.41 10.05
CA ALA A 397 -15.01 -0.37 11.34
C ALA A 397 -13.50 -0.44 11.12
N VAL A 398 -12.74 0.40 11.84
CA VAL A 398 -11.29 0.25 12.02
C VAL A 398 -11.06 -0.16 13.47
N TYR A 399 -10.41 -1.30 13.66
CA TYR A 399 -10.25 -1.89 14.99
C TYR A 399 -8.86 -2.51 15.18
N PRO A 400 -8.35 -2.56 16.44
CA PRO A 400 -7.01 -3.05 16.70
C PRO A 400 -6.91 -4.57 16.71
N ALA A 401 -5.69 -5.05 16.47
CA ALA A 401 -5.27 -6.43 16.69
C ALA A 401 -3.94 -6.43 17.43
N GLN A 402 -3.52 -7.59 17.91
CA GLN A 402 -2.34 -7.74 18.76
C GLN A 402 -1.06 -7.13 18.17
N GLY A 403 -0.30 -6.43 19.03
CA GLY A 403 1.03 -5.90 18.78
C GLY A 403 1.86 -5.83 20.06
N TRP A 404 3.12 -5.40 19.98
CA TRP A 404 4.00 -5.41 21.15
C TRP A 404 3.65 -4.35 22.20
N TRP A 405 2.93 -3.29 21.85
CA TRP A 405 2.40 -2.35 22.85
C TRP A 405 1.50 -3.04 23.89
N ARG A 406 0.78 -4.09 23.47
CA ARG A 406 -0.02 -4.94 24.35
C ARG A 406 0.82 -5.96 25.11
N THR A 407 1.73 -6.65 24.41
CA THR A 407 2.45 -7.82 24.97
C THR A 407 3.67 -7.45 25.79
N ARG A 408 4.17 -6.22 25.67
CA ARG A 408 5.33 -5.71 26.39
C ARG A 408 4.98 -4.57 27.37
N GLY A 409 4.06 -4.82 28.26
CA GLY A 409 3.52 -3.81 29.22
C GLY A 409 4.59 -3.10 30.07
N ALA A 410 5.76 -3.70 30.28
CA ALA A 410 6.88 -3.09 30.98
C ALA A 410 7.43 -1.84 30.25
N LEU A 411 7.23 -1.72 28.94
CA LEU A 411 7.62 -0.55 28.15
C LEU A 411 6.62 0.62 28.23
N GLN A 412 5.48 0.40 28.89
CA GLN A 412 4.44 1.43 29.17
C GLN A 412 3.93 2.15 27.89
N ARG A 413 3.85 1.42 26.75
CA ARG A 413 3.36 1.97 25.47
C ARG A 413 1.90 1.61 25.18
N PHE A 414 1.20 0.95 26.10
CA PHE A 414 -0.18 0.48 25.90
C PHE A 414 -1.21 1.63 25.81
N ASP A 415 -0.89 2.82 26.36
CA ASP A 415 -1.75 4.02 26.23
C ASP A 415 -1.34 4.93 25.06
N SER A 416 -0.58 4.42 24.10
CA SER A 416 -0.15 5.18 22.92
C SER A 416 -1.26 5.24 21.88
N GLU A 417 -1.36 6.39 21.21
CA GLU A 417 -2.29 6.64 20.11
C GLU A 417 -1.79 6.02 18.81
N ALA A 418 -2.69 5.38 18.06
CA ALA A 418 -2.46 4.84 16.73
C ALA A 418 -3.18 5.69 15.70
N LYS A 419 -2.42 6.42 14.87
CA LYS A 419 -2.94 7.24 13.78
C LYS A 419 -3.09 6.40 12.51
N TYR A 420 -4.13 6.67 11.73
CA TYR A 420 -4.37 6.00 10.46
C TYR A 420 -5.03 6.92 9.44
N SER A 421 -5.01 6.49 8.20
CA SER A 421 -5.79 7.05 7.10
C SER A 421 -6.61 5.94 6.45
N LEU A 422 -7.87 6.23 6.21
CA LEU A 422 -8.82 5.37 5.51
C LEU A 422 -9.25 6.07 4.22
N VAL A 423 -8.99 5.43 3.08
CA VAL A 423 -9.44 5.91 1.76
C VAL A 423 -10.42 4.89 1.20
N VAL A 424 -11.58 5.38 0.78
CA VAL A 424 -12.68 4.55 0.28
C VAL A 424 -13.17 5.13 -1.03
N SER A 425 -13.30 4.31 -2.08
CA SER A 425 -13.92 4.73 -3.32
C SER A 425 -14.95 3.74 -3.83
N ILE A 426 -16.02 4.26 -4.44
CA ILE A 426 -17.00 3.49 -5.19
C ILE A 426 -16.81 3.80 -6.67
N HIS A 427 -16.83 2.77 -7.48
CA HIS A 427 -16.79 2.87 -8.93
C HIS A 427 -17.90 2.03 -9.55
N ALA A 428 -18.70 2.67 -10.42
CA ALA A 428 -19.79 2.04 -11.16
C ALA A 428 -19.46 2.11 -12.67
N PRO A 429 -18.70 1.15 -13.21
CA PRO A 429 -18.11 1.24 -14.55
C PRO A 429 -19.15 1.28 -15.69
N GLU A 430 -20.33 0.72 -15.49
CA GLU A 430 -21.39 0.59 -16.49
C GLU A 430 -22.50 1.63 -16.34
N ALA A 431 -22.42 2.52 -15.33
CA ALA A 431 -23.46 3.48 -15.04
C ALA A 431 -23.09 4.90 -15.51
N ASP A 432 -23.99 5.56 -16.22
CA ASP A 432 -23.92 7.01 -16.50
C ASP A 432 -24.60 7.80 -15.37
N VAL A 433 -24.20 7.52 -14.12
CA VAL A 433 -24.74 8.15 -12.90
C VAL A 433 -23.63 8.95 -12.24
N ASP A 434 -23.93 10.21 -11.88
CA ASP A 434 -23.02 11.07 -11.15
C ASP A 434 -23.09 10.76 -9.64
N LEU A 435 -22.27 9.81 -9.19
CA LEU A 435 -22.14 9.45 -7.77
C LEU A 435 -21.51 10.58 -6.94
N TYR A 436 -20.78 11.48 -7.56
CA TYR A 436 -20.06 12.57 -6.88
C TYR A 436 -21.00 13.67 -6.40
N ALA A 437 -21.87 14.16 -7.27
CA ALA A 437 -22.79 15.27 -6.95
C ALA A 437 -23.74 14.94 -5.78
N ALA A 438 -24.12 13.67 -5.63
CA ALA A 438 -25.01 13.23 -4.55
C ALA A 438 -24.35 13.25 -3.15
N VAL A 439 -23.02 13.16 -3.08
CA VAL A 439 -22.29 13.00 -1.81
C VAL A 439 -21.66 14.32 -1.33
N GLU A 440 -21.39 15.26 -2.23
CA GLU A 440 -20.81 16.56 -1.86
C GLU A 440 -21.61 17.26 -0.75
N THR A 441 -22.94 17.08 -0.74
CA THR A 441 -23.84 17.61 0.29
C THR A 441 -23.86 16.79 1.61
N LEU A 442 -23.40 15.55 1.61
CA LEU A 442 -23.46 14.66 2.78
C LEU A 442 -22.18 14.70 3.62
N VAL A 443 -21.03 15.01 3.02
CA VAL A 443 -19.72 14.99 3.68
C VAL A 443 -19.56 16.09 4.74
N GLU A 444 -20.29 17.20 4.63
CA GLU A 444 -20.20 18.31 5.58
C GLU A 444 -20.72 18.01 7.01
N ASN A 445 -21.37 16.86 7.23
CA ASN A 445 -22.09 16.57 8.47
C ASN A 445 -21.61 15.33 9.26
N MET A 446 -20.50 14.73 8.91
CA MET A 446 -20.05 13.48 9.57
C MET A 446 -19.24 13.76 10.83
N VAL A 447 -19.86 13.59 11.98
CA VAL A 447 -19.19 13.53 13.28
C VAL A 447 -19.00 12.05 13.63
N GLU A 448 -17.76 11.61 13.71
CA GLU A 448 -17.38 10.26 14.12
C GLU A 448 -17.29 10.19 15.64
N ASN A 449 -17.94 9.22 16.23
CA ASN A 449 -17.84 8.97 17.67
C ASN A 449 -17.01 7.70 17.92
N PRO A 450 -15.91 7.76 18.71
CA PRO A 450 -15.19 6.57 19.11
C PRO A 450 -16.10 5.69 19.98
N VAL A 451 -16.04 4.37 19.76
CA VAL A 451 -16.79 3.37 20.54
C VAL A 451 -15.81 2.63 21.43
N GLU A 452 -16.00 2.69 22.74
CA GLU A 452 -15.24 1.89 23.69
C GLU A 452 -15.63 0.41 23.59
N ILE A 453 -14.62 -0.47 23.63
CA ILE A 453 -14.73 -1.95 23.61
C ILE A 453 -14.78 -2.48 25.04
#